data_116e6dcfea022607d27e46e5d2c0773f
#
_entry.id   116e6dcfea022607d27e46e5d2c0773f
#
_cell.length_a   1.000
_cell.length_b   1.000
_cell.length_c   1.000
_cell.angle_alpha   90.00
_cell.angle_beta   90.00
_cell.angle_gamma   90.00
#
_symmetry.space_group_name_H-M   'P 1'
#
loop_
_entity.id
_entity.type
_entity.pdbx_description
1 polymer ?
#
loop_
_entity_poly.entity_id
_entity_poly.type
_entity_poly.pdbx_seq_one_letter_code
_entity_poly.pdbx_strand_id
1 'polypeptide(L)'
;TGLYGHDFECFKFRTMKVSAQADTLQAVKDDPRKTRIGDFLRRTNLDEFPQFVNVLLGDMSVVGPRPHMLKHTEQYSALIDKYMVRHLVKPGVTGWAQVTGYRGETKTLEQMEGRVKRDVWYIENWTFFLDLKIIVVTVLNMFKGEKNAY
;
A
#
# COMPACT_ATOMS: atom_id res chain seq x y z
N THR A 1 2.64 -1.76 10.16
CA THR A 1 2.33 -0.75 11.19
C THR A 1 1.09 0.04 10.78
N GLY A 2 0.12 0.20 11.66
CA GLY A 2 -1.16 0.86 11.48
C GLY A 2 -1.32 2.13 12.33
N LEU A 3 -2.58 2.39 12.74
CA LEU A 3 -2.95 3.59 13.51
C LEU A 3 -2.14 3.70 14.81
N TYR A 4 -1.62 4.89 15.09
CA TYR A 4 -0.81 5.22 16.27
C TYR A 4 0.41 4.31 16.47
N GLY A 5 0.92 3.70 15.39
CA GLY A 5 2.07 2.81 15.45
C GLY A 5 1.75 1.38 15.91
N HIS A 6 0.48 1.02 16.12
CA HIS A 6 0.10 -0.36 16.46
C HIS A 6 0.25 -1.26 15.23
N ASP A 7 0.91 -2.40 15.41
CA ASP A 7 1.07 -3.39 14.36
C ASP A 7 -0.16 -4.28 14.24
N PHE A 8 -0.50 -4.69 13.03
CA PHE A 8 -1.61 -5.58 12.73
C PHE A 8 -1.24 -6.55 11.60
N GLU A 9 -1.96 -7.66 11.50
CA GLU A 9 -1.81 -8.63 10.42
C GLU A 9 -2.60 -8.19 9.19
N CYS A 10 -1.90 -7.88 8.10
CA CYS A 10 -2.52 -7.46 6.84
C CYS A 10 -2.84 -8.68 5.96
N PHE A 11 -4.11 -8.97 5.76
CA PHE A 11 -4.56 -10.12 4.98
C PHE A 11 -4.35 -9.91 3.48
N LYS A 12 -3.78 -10.93 2.82
CA LYS A 12 -3.58 -10.96 1.37
C LYS A 12 -3.67 -12.39 0.83
N PHE A 13 -4.12 -12.55 -0.41
CA PHE A 13 -3.94 -13.83 -1.08
C PHE A 13 -2.47 -14.09 -1.36
N ARG A 14 -2.07 -15.36 -1.16
CA ARG A 14 -0.70 -15.77 -1.47
C ARG A 14 -0.50 -15.82 -2.98
N THR A 15 0.36 -14.97 -3.48
CA THR A 15 0.70 -14.84 -4.91
C THR A 15 2.07 -15.38 -5.25
N MET A 16 2.86 -15.75 -4.24
CA MET A 16 4.26 -16.18 -4.38
C MET A 16 4.49 -17.53 -3.71
N LYS A 17 5.48 -18.27 -4.20
CA LYS A 17 5.98 -19.48 -3.55
C LYS A 17 6.52 -19.14 -2.16
N VAL A 18 6.37 -20.07 -1.22
CA VAL A 18 6.95 -19.92 0.13
C VAL A 18 8.47 -19.89 0.01
N SER A 19 9.10 -18.91 0.62
CA SER A 19 10.54 -18.72 0.67
C SER A 19 10.96 -18.29 2.05
N ALA A 20 12.11 -18.75 2.53
CA ALA A 20 12.68 -18.32 3.81
C ALA A 20 12.97 -16.80 3.88
N GLN A 21 12.97 -16.13 2.73
CA GLN A 21 13.22 -14.69 2.61
C GLN A 21 11.92 -13.88 2.39
N ALA A 22 10.75 -14.49 2.58
CA ALA A 22 9.45 -13.85 2.31
C ALA A 22 9.25 -12.55 3.08
N ASP A 23 9.70 -12.48 4.33
CA ASP A 23 9.50 -11.35 5.24
C ASP A 23 10.58 -10.26 5.09
N THR A 24 11.65 -10.53 4.34
CA THR A 24 12.80 -9.62 4.23
C THR A 24 12.98 -9.02 2.85
N LEU A 25 12.53 -9.73 1.78
CA LEU A 25 12.68 -9.27 0.41
C LEU A 25 11.36 -8.76 -0.16
N GLN A 26 11.34 -7.46 -0.49
CA GLN A 26 10.24 -6.87 -1.26
C GLN A 26 10.11 -7.55 -2.62
N ALA A 27 8.87 -7.76 -3.08
CA ALA A 27 8.60 -8.27 -4.41
C ALA A 27 9.02 -7.26 -5.48
N VAL A 28 9.71 -7.75 -6.51
CA VAL A 28 10.15 -6.94 -7.65
C VAL A 28 9.32 -7.22 -8.89
N LYS A 29 9.47 -6.38 -9.92
CA LYS A 29 8.89 -6.66 -11.23
C LYS A 29 9.50 -7.94 -11.78
N ASP A 30 8.65 -8.83 -12.34
CA ASP A 30 9.05 -10.13 -12.89
C ASP A 30 9.73 -11.09 -11.88
N ASP A 31 9.32 -11.00 -10.62
CA ASP A 31 9.83 -11.83 -9.53
C ASP A 31 9.61 -13.33 -9.82
N PRO A 32 10.69 -14.17 -9.84
CA PRO A 32 10.59 -15.60 -10.17
C PRO A 32 9.80 -16.41 -9.14
N ARG A 33 9.55 -15.85 -7.96
CA ARG A 33 8.73 -16.48 -6.92
C ARG A 33 7.24 -16.40 -7.20
N LYS A 34 6.79 -15.56 -8.15
CA LYS A 34 5.37 -15.44 -8.50
C LYS A 34 4.83 -16.76 -9.07
N THR A 35 3.62 -17.13 -8.67
CA THR A 35 2.86 -18.20 -9.31
C THR A 35 2.07 -17.65 -10.51
N ARG A 36 1.65 -18.49 -11.48
CA ARG A 36 0.83 -18.05 -12.63
C ARG A 36 -0.48 -17.36 -12.18
N ILE A 37 -1.16 -17.94 -11.20
CA ILE A 37 -2.37 -17.35 -10.59
C ILE A 37 -2.01 -16.08 -9.82
N GLY A 38 -0.89 -16.09 -9.10
CA GLY A 38 -0.40 -14.95 -8.34
C GLY A 38 -0.08 -13.73 -9.23
N ASP A 39 0.47 -13.95 -10.41
CA ASP A 39 0.72 -12.88 -11.38
C ASP A 39 -0.60 -12.25 -11.89
N PHE A 40 -1.61 -13.06 -12.16
CA PHE A 40 -2.95 -12.56 -12.50
C PHE A 40 -3.56 -11.75 -11.35
N LEU A 41 -3.55 -12.28 -10.12
CA LEU A 41 -4.12 -11.61 -8.94
C LEU A 41 -3.44 -10.25 -8.70
N ARG A 42 -2.11 -10.18 -8.83
CA ARG A 42 -1.35 -8.93 -8.66
C ARG A 42 -1.68 -7.89 -9.74
N ARG A 43 -1.76 -8.31 -11.01
CA ARG A 43 -2.10 -7.40 -12.10
C ARG A 43 -3.51 -6.82 -11.99
N THR A 44 -4.43 -7.58 -11.40
CA THR A 44 -5.82 -7.16 -11.17
C THR A 44 -6.05 -6.57 -9.77
N ASN A 45 -5.02 -6.55 -8.90
CA ASN A 45 -5.09 -6.12 -7.51
C ASN A 45 -6.05 -6.95 -6.63
N LEU A 46 -6.50 -8.10 -7.11
CA LEU A 46 -7.37 -9.01 -6.37
C LEU A 46 -6.65 -9.68 -5.20
N ASP A 47 -5.31 -9.72 -5.21
CA ASP A 47 -4.52 -10.22 -4.08
C ASP A 47 -4.72 -9.40 -2.80
N GLU A 48 -5.10 -8.14 -2.92
CA GLU A 48 -5.36 -7.25 -1.78
C GLU A 48 -6.83 -7.28 -1.30
N PHE A 49 -7.71 -8.02 -1.97
CA PHE A 49 -9.13 -8.12 -1.61
C PHE A 49 -9.36 -8.58 -0.15
N PRO A 50 -8.58 -9.51 0.43
CA PRO A 50 -8.73 -9.90 1.83
C PRO A 50 -8.50 -8.75 2.83
N GLN A 51 -7.88 -7.62 2.43
CA GLN A 51 -7.74 -6.44 3.30
C GLN A 51 -9.09 -5.82 3.70
N PHE A 52 -10.17 -6.11 2.95
CA PHE A 52 -11.51 -5.70 3.38
C PHE A 52 -11.94 -6.37 4.69
N VAL A 53 -11.38 -7.53 5.04
CA VAL A 53 -11.55 -8.13 6.37
C VAL A 53 -10.89 -7.26 7.43
N ASN A 54 -9.68 -6.72 7.15
CA ASN A 54 -9.03 -5.76 8.06
C ASN A 54 -9.85 -4.47 8.22
N VAL A 55 -10.55 -4.02 7.16
CA VAL A 55 -11.46 -2.87 7.26
C VAL A 55 -12.63 -3.18 8.19
N LEU A 56 -13.25 -4.37 8.07
CA LEU A 56 -14.35 -4.81 8.93
C LEU A 56 -13.91 -4.98 10.39
N LEU A 57 -12.70 -5.49 10.62
CA LEU A 57 -12.11 -5.63 11.95
C LEU A 57 -11.67 -4.28 12.56
N GLY A 58 -11.59 -3.23 11.76
CA GLY A 58 -11.24 -1.89 12.22
C GLY A 58 -9.75 -1.55 12.20
N ASP A 59 -8.89 -2.46 11.69
CA ASP A 59 -7.44 -2.23 11.55
C ASP A 59 -7.11 -1.27 10.40
N MET A 60 -7.94 -1.30 9.34
CA MET A 60 -7.76 -0.52 8.12
C MET A 60 -8.99 0.33 7.80
N SER A 61 -8.82 1.26 6.87
CA SER A 61 -9.87 1.98 6.17
C SER A 61 -9.89 1.58 4.69
N VAL A 62 -10.97 1.87 3.98
CA VAL A 62 -11.00 1.73 2.51
C VAL A 62 -9.99 2.68 1.88
N VAL A 63 -9.97 3.94 2.32
CA VAL A 63 -9.04 4.97 1.84
C VAL A 63 -8.11 5.42 2.95
N GLY A 64 -6.82 5.52 2.65
CA GLY A 64 -5.78 5.95 3.60
C GLY A 64 -4.37 5.70 3.08
N PRO A 65 -3.34 6.08 3.84
CA PRO A 65 -1.95 5.73 3.54
C PRO A 65 -1.75 4.22 3.42
N ARG A 66 -1.01 3.77 2.42
CA ARG A 66 -0.73 2.34 2.25
C ARG A 66 0.07 1.79 3.43
N PRO A 67 -0.30 0.64 4.05
CA PRO A 67 0.49 0.05 5.13
C PRO A 67 1.85 -0.40 4.60
N HIS A 68 2.89 -0.14 5.38
CA HIS A 68 4.26 -0.58 5.07
C HIS A 68 4.66 -1.76 5.96
N MET A 69 5.63 -2.56 5.46
CA MET A 69 6.28 -3.59 6.26
C MET A 69 6.98 -2.94 7.47
N LEU A 70 7.06 -3.64 8.60
CA LEU A 70 7.69 -3.15 9.83
C LEU A 70 9.12 -2.66 9.58
N LYS A 71 9.89 -3.44 8.82
CA LYS A 71 11.26 -3.09 8.43
C LYS A 71 11.35 -1.74 7.69
N HIS A 72 10.36 -1.42 6.84
CA HIS A 72 10.32 -0.12 6.17
C HIS A 72 10.02 1.01 7.15
N THR A 73 9.13 0.78 8.13
CA THR A 73 8.84 1.78 9.16
C THR A 73 10.09 2.08 9.98
N GLU A 74 10.82 1.07 10.42
CA GLU A 74 12.09 1.25 11.15
C GLU A 74 13.12 2.03 10.32
N GLN A 75 13.30 1.64 9.06
CA GLN A 75 14.30 2.25 8.16
C GLN A 75 13.96 3.70 7.81
N TYR A 76 12.72 3.99 7.42
CA TYR A 76 12.36 5.29 6.84
C TYR A 76 11.88 6.31 7.88
N SER A 77 11.48 5.88 9.09
CA SER A 77 11.10 6.80 10.16
C SER A 77 12.25 7.73 10.59
N ALA A 78 13.48 7.25 10.50
CA ALA A 78 14.69 8.05 10.83
C ALA A 78 15.20 8.89 9.64
N LEU A 79 14.85 8.52 8.40
CA LEU A 79 15.40 9.12 7.17
C LEU A 79 14.48 10.16 6.54
N ILE A 80 13.16 10.03 6.74
CA ILE A 80 12.16 10.86 6.07
C ILE A 80 11.42 11.68 7.12
N ASP A 81 11.52 12.99 7.00
CA ASP A 81 10.74 13.91 7.83
C ASP A 81 9.24 13.65 7.66
N LYS A 82 8.49 13.77 8.77
CA LYS A 82 7.04 13.51 8.82
C LYS A 82 6.60 12.08 8.44
N TYR A 83 7.53 11.10 8.32
CA TYR A 83 7.16 9.72 8.00
C TYR A 83 6.10 9.19 8.96
N MET A 84 6.22 9.45 10.26
CA MET A 84 5.31 8.95 11.29
C MET A 84 3.92 9.61 11.27
N VAL A 85 3.76 10.76 10.61
CA VAL A 85 2.44 11.42 10.43
C VAL A 85 1.44 10.49 9.73
N ARG A 86 1.90 9.59 8.86
CA ARG A 86 1.07 8.59 8.18
C ARG A 86 0.30 7.68 9.14
N HIS A 87 0.80 7.49 10.35
CA HIS A 87 0.20 6.63 11.37
C HIS A 87 -0.81 7.34 12.27
N LEU A 88 -1.11 8.62 12.02
CA LEU A 88 -2.19 9.36 12.69
C LEU A 88 -3.58 8.98 12.16
N VAL A 89 -3.65 8.24 11.06
CA VAL A 89 -4.89 7.71 10.47
C VAL A 89 -4.76 6.22 10.21
N LYS A 90 -5.88 5.52 10.05
CA LYS A 90 -5.86 4.10 9.66
C LYS A 90 -5.25 3.93 8.27
N PRO A 91 -4.42 2.90 8.05
CA PRO A 91 -3.94 2.58 6.72
C PRO A 91 -5.10 2.20 5.80
N GLY A 92 -4.97 2.51 4.50
CA GLY A 92 -6.00 2.27 3.49
C GLY A 92 -5.68 1.10 2.58
N VAL A 93 -6.75 0.45 2.07
CA VAL A 93 -6.66 -0.50 0.94
C VAL A 93 -6.21 0.26 -0.32
N THR A 94 -6.76 1.46 -0.53
CA THR A 94 -6.28 2.42 -1.52
C THR A 94 -5.98 3.77 -0.88
N GLY A 95 -5.32 4.69 -1.62
CA GLY A 95 -4.97 5.99 -1.08
C GLY A 95 -4.47 6.97 -2.14
N TRP A 96 -4.33 8.22 -1.75
CA TRP A 96 -3.92 9.32 -2.63
C TRP A 96 -2.56 9.07 -3.30
N ALA A 97 -1.56 8.61 -2.54
CA ALA A 97 -0.26 8.27 -3.09
C ALA A 97 -0.37 7.18 -4.17
N GLN A 98 -1.21 6.17 -3.96
CA GLN A 98 -1.40 5.07 -4.91
C GLN A 98 -2.00 5.57 -6.23
N VAL A 99 -3.09 6.35 -6.19
CA VAL A 99 -3.77 6.84 -7.40
C VAL A 99 -3.00 7.94 -8.13
N THR A 100 -1.99 8.54 -7.48
CA THR A 100 -1.12 9.56 -8.06
C THR A 100 0.25 9.03 -8.51
N GLY A 101 0.38 7.69 -8.72
CA GLY A 101 1.54 7.07 -9.35
C GLY A 101 2.59 6.50 -8.40
N TYR A 102 2.36 6.51 -7.08
CA TYR A 102 3.29 5.98 -6.06
C TYR A 102 2.85 4.61 -5.49
N ARG A 103 2.19 3.80 -6.32
CA ARG A 103 1.68 2.50 -5.89
C ARG A 103 2.73 1.42 -5.78
N GLY A 104 3.62 1.33 -6.75
CA GLY A 104 4.56 0.22 -6.93
C GLY A 104 5.71 0.16 -5.92
N GLU A 105 6.74 -0.57 -6.28
CA GLU A 105 8.00 -0.65 -5.54
C GLU A 105 8.63 0.73 -5.38
N THR A 106 9.14 1.03 -4.20
CA THR A 106 9.96 2.22 -3.95
C THR A 106 11.44 1.81 -3.93
N LYS A 107 12.15 2.13 -5.01
CA LYS A 107 13.56 1.75 -5.21
C LYS A 107 14.54 2.76 -4.62
N THR A 108 14.12 4.01 -4.52
CA THR A 108 14.95 5.11 -4.04
C THR A 108 14.29 5.82 -2.87
N LEU A 109 15.11 6.53 -2.10
CA LEU A 109 14.65 7.37 -0.98
C LEU A 109 13.68 8.44 -1.48
N GLU A 110 13.97 9.08 -2.62
CA GLU A 110 13.13 10.12 -3.22
C GLU A 110 11.74 9.60 -3.60
N GLN A 111 11.65 8.36 -4.08
CA GLN A 111 10.35 7.74 -4.37
C GLN A 111 9.54 7.51 -3.10
N MET A 112 10.20 7.07 -2.01
CA MET A 112 9.55 6.91 -0.71
C MET A 112 9.13 8.26 -0.13
N GLU A 113 9.98 9.28 -0.20
CA GLU A 113 9.62 10.65 0.21
C GLU A 113 8.42 11.19 -0.59
N GLY A 114 8.41 10.98 -1.90
CA GLY A 114 7.30 11.37 -2.76
C GLY A 114 5.98 10.71 -2.35
N ARG A 115 6.02 9.43 -1.93
CA ARG A 115 4.87 8.72 -1.36
C ARG A 115 4.44 9.33 -0.04
N VAL A 116 5.38 9.52 0.90
CA VAL A 116 5.10 10.10 2.22
C VAL A 116 4.51 11.50 2.11
N LYS A 117 5.06 12.37 1.24
CA LYS A 117 4.52 13.71 0.98
C LYS A 117 3.05 13.67 0.54
N ARG A 118 2.66 12.70 -0.29
CA ARG A 118 1.26 12.53 -0.72
C ARG A 118 0.36 11.96 0.35
N ASP A 119 0.88 11.06 1.16
CA ASP A 119 0.13 10.53 2.31
C ASP A 119 -0.12 11.64 3.35
N VAL A 120 0.89 12.47 3.64
CA VAL A 120 0.74 13.64 4.53
C VAL A 120 -0.25 14.65 3.94
N TRP A 121 -0.11 14.97 2.65
CA TRP A 121 -1.05 15.87 1.98
C TRP A 121 -2.49 15.37 2.06
N TYR A 122 -2.72 14.06 1.88
CA TYR A 122 -4.05 13.46 2.03
C TYR A 122 -4.61 13.68 3.43
N ILE A 123 -3.81 13.46 4.47
CA ILE A 123 -4.22 13.63 5.86
C ILE A 123 -4.58 15.09 6.16
N GLU A 124 -3.77 16.04 5.66
CA GLU A 124 -3.98 17.47 5.86
C GLU A 124 -5.19 18.03 5.07
N ASN A 125 -5.54 17.40 3.94
CA ASN A 125 -6.61 17.86 3.04
C ASN A 125 -7.79 16.88 2.96
N TRP A 126 -7.94 16.00 3.94
CA TRP A 126 -8.98 14.99 3.93
C TRP A 126 -10.39 15.59 3.86
N THR A 127 -11.18 15.04 2.95
CA THR A 127 -12.62 15.27 2.86
C THR A 127 -13.30 13.98 2.40
N PHE A 128 -14.55 13.78 2.72
CA PHE A 128 -15.36 12.66 2.23
C PHE A 128 -15.37 12.57 0.68
N PHE A 129 -15.46 13.72 0.00
CA PHE A 129 -15.42 13.75 -1.47
C PHE A 129 -14.06 13.36 -2.05
N LEU A 130 -12.97 13.65 -1.33
CA LEU A 130 -11.64 13.18 -1.72
C LEU A 130 -11.56 11.65 -1.66
N ASP A 131 -12.13 11.02 -0.64
CA ASP A 131 -12.20 9.56 -0.54
C ASP A 131 -13.00 8.96 -1.69
N LEU A 132 -14.18 9.51 -2.02
CA LEU A 132 -14.96 9.06 -3.17
C LEU A 132 -14.18 9.19 -4.47
N LYS A 133 -13.48 10.31 -4.68
CA LYS A 133 -12.61 10.52 -5.85
C LYS A 133 -11.52 9.46 -5.93
N ILE A 134 -10.84 9.16 -4.82
CA ILE A 134 -9.78 8.15 -4.75
C ILE A 134 -10.34 6.77 -5.11
N ILE A 135 -11.50 6.38 -4.58
CA ILE A 135 -12.17 5.11 -4.90
C ILE A 135 -12.47 5.02 -6.40
N VAL A 136 -13.10 6.06 -6.97
CA VAL A 136 -13.41 6.08 -8.41
C VAL A 136 -12.16 5.95 -9.26
N VAL A 137 -11.10 6.71 -8.96
CA VAL A 137 -9.84 6.64 -9.70
C VAL A 137 -9.18 5.27 -9.54
N THR A 138 -9.25 4.65 -8.36
CA THR A 138 -8.74 3.28 -8.14
C THR A 138 -9.44 2.29 -9.05
N VAL A 139 -10.78 2.32 -9.10
CA VAL A 139 -11.57 1.43 -9.97
C VAL A 139 -11.22 1.65 -11.44
N LEU A 140 -11.14 2.90 -11.91
CA LEU A 140 -10.76 3.22 -13.28
C LEU A 140 -9.36 2.72 -13.64
N ASN A 141 -8.40 2.83 -12.73
CA ASN A 141 -7.02 2.37 -12.91
C ASN A 141 -6.95 0.83 -13.00
N MET A 142 -7.79 0.11 -12.25
CA MET A 142 -7.87 -1.37 -12.37
C MET A 142 -8.26 -1.81 -13.80
N PHE A 143 -9.17 -1.09 -14.46
CA PHE A 143 -9.58 -1.41 -15.83
C PHE A 143 -8.56 -0.95 -16.89
N LYS A 144 -7.80 0.11 -16.63
CA LYS A 144 -6.80 0.61 -17.59
C LYS A 144 -5.50 -0.20 -17.61
N GLY A 145 -5.29 -1.07 -16.62
CA GLY A 145 -4.01 -1.75 -16.41
C GLY A 145 -2.94 -0.76 -15.97
N GLU A 146 -2.68 -0.67 -14.69
CA GLU A 146 -1.63 0.23 -14.17
C GLU A 146 -0.25 -0.22 -14.66
N LYS A 147 0.49 0.71 -15.29
CA LYS A 147 1.90 0.47 -15.71
C LYS A 147 2.82 0.12 -14.53
N ASN A 148 2.43 0.42 -13.31
CA ASN A 148 3.20 0.22 -12.08
C ASN A 148 2.63 -0.92 -11.19
N ALA A 149 1.57 -1.65 -11.65
CA ALA A 149 1.11 -2.88 -11.00
C ALA A 149 1.95 -4.05 -11.52
N TYR A 150 2.56 -4.83 -10.62
CA TYR A 150 3.33 -6.04 -10.94
C TYR A 150 3.08 -7.15 -9.94
#